data_3ba0a701047e88f75bccaa74619b70c0
#
_entry.id   3ba0a701047e88f75bccaa74619b70c0
#
_cell.length_a   1.000
_cell.length_b   1.000
_cell.length_c   1.000
_cell.angle_alpha   90.00
_cell.angle_beta   90.00
_cell.angle_gamma   90.00
#
_symmetry.space_group_name_H-M   'P 1'
#
loop_
_entity.id
_entity.type
_entity.pdbx_description
1 polymer ?
#
loop_
_entity_poly.entity_id
_entity_poly.type
_entity_poly.pdbx_seq_one_letter_code
_entity_poly.pdbx_strand_id
1 'polypeptide(L)'
;YFVSMNADMIFNFPAQTEDILINDIERVVESGASQTTFYPLMASPSVQKSLARTVGKVDYKREQRFYEIICDLLIGGDKPLFENGSAWTFNRLGTGAAGDDAMIDEYVVDYEEYPAIGSGGITYLGENMYVNTFSVTQYNEAIESGRMSIMGKTHFAKRDRMRYRFMMQLFGLRLDKKQFKEDFGCSVERGLPAEMAFMTAAGAFATNNDEEITLTPKGRYL
;
A
#
# COMPACT_ATOMS: atom_id res chain seq x y z
N TYR A 1 -26.80 -2.97 9.72
CA TYR A 1 -26.27 -1.87 8.93
C TYR A 1 -24.77 -1.80 9.14
N PHE A 2 -24.04 -1.32 8.14
CA PHE A 2 -22.57 -1.26 8.19
C PHE A 2 -22.13 -0.06 9.05
N VAL A 3 -21.10 -0.26 9.86
CA VAL A 3 -20.48 0.82 10.66
C VAL A 3 -19.48 1.60 9.80
N SER A 4 -18.86 0.93 8.83
CA SER A 4 -17.91 1.51 7.90
C SER A 4 -18.12 0.96 6.49
N MET A 5 -17.83 1.75 5.48
CA MET A 5 -17.87 1.40 4.07
C MET A 5 -16.60 1.89 3.40
N ASN A 6 -15.83 0.98 2.80
CA ASN A 6 -14.68 1.32 1.98
C ASN A 6 -15.05 1.28 0.49
N ALA A 7 -14.56 2.26 -0.26
CA ALA A 7 -14.64 2.29 -1.71
C ALA A 7 -13.24 2.10 -2.31
N ASP A 8 -12.99 0.93 -2.89
CA ASP A 8 -11.74 0.66 -3.60
C ASP A 8 -11.78 1.23 -5.02
N MET A 9 -10.82 2.06 -5.33
CA MET A 9 -10.67 2.71 -6.62
C MET A 9 -9.37 2.30 -7.29
N ILE A 10 -9.40 2.14 -8.60
CA ILE A 10 -8.18 1.95 -9.40
C ILE A 10 -8.03 3.16 -10.31
N PHE A 11 -6.87 3.81 -10.26
CA PHE A 11 -6.57 4.96 -11.11
C PHE A 11 -5.45 4.68 -12.12
N ASN A 12 -5.24 5.62 -13.02
CA ASN A 12 -4.24 5.57 -14.09
C ASN A 12 -4.55 4.58 -15.21
N PHE A 13 -5.86 4.33 -15.51
CA PHE A 13 -6.22 3.63 -16.74
C PHE A 13 -5.74 4.43 -17.97
N PRO A 14 -5.30 3.76 -19.05
CA PRO A 14 -4.75 4.42 -20.24
C PRO A 14 -5.63 5.53 -20.82
N ALA A 15 -6.96 5.36 -20.83
CA ALA A 15 -7.93 6.34 -21.33
C ALA A 15 -8.40 7.35 -20.26
N GLN A 16 -8.01 7.22 -19.00
CA GLN A 16 -8.44 8.12 -17.93
C GLN A 16 -7.75 9.47 -18.08
N THR A 17 -8.52 10.56 -18.06
CA THR A 17 -8.05 11.95 -18.02
C THR A 17 -8.10 12.47 -16.58
N GLU A 18 -7.50 13.66 -16.33
CA GLU A 18 -7.63 14.35 -15.03
C GLU A 18 -9.11 14.63 -14.70
N ASP A 19 -9.92 15.07 -15.67
CA ASP A 19 -11.34 15.34 -15.47
C ASP A 19 -12.13 14.08 -15.07
N ILE A 20 -11.81 12.93 -15.70
CA ILE A 20 -12.43 11.65 -15.32
C ILE A 20 -12.05 11.29 -13.89
N LEU A 21 -10.77 11.40 -13.52
CA LEU A 21 -10.30 11.10 -12.17
C LEU A 21 -10.97 12.02 -11.14
N ILE A 22 -11.04 13.32 -11.40
CA ILE A 22 -11.69 14.31 -10.52
C ILE A 22 -13.16 13.93 -10.31
N ASN A 23 -13.90 13.66 -11.39
CA ASN A 23 -15.29 13.23 -11.29
C ASN A 23 -15.46 11.90 -10.51
N ASP A 24 -14.52 10.96 -10.67
CA ASP A 24 -14.55 9.70 -9.92
C ASP A 24 -14.34 9.96 -8.41
N ILE A 25 -13.40 10.86 -8.05
CA ILE A 25 -13.17 11.26 -6.66
C ILE A 25 -14.41 11.94 -6.07
N GLU A 26 -15.04 12.88 -6.80
CA GLU A 26 -16.26 13.56 -6.37
C GLU A 26 -17.38 12.56 -6.09
N ARG A 27 -17.57 11.55 -6.93
CA ARG A 27 -18.56 10.49 -6.72
C ARG A 27 -18.27 9.64 -5.48
N VAL A 28 -17.00 9.35 -5.20
CA VAL A 28 -16.59 8.67 -3.96
C VAL A 28 -16.92 9.53 -2.74
N VAL A 29 -16.66 10.84 -2.80
CA VAL A 29 -17.01 11.78 -1.74
C VAL A 29 -18.54 11.83 -1.54
N GLU A 30 -19.32 11.93 -2.62
CA GLU A 30 -20.79 11.98 -2.59
C GLU A 30 -21.41 10.67 -2.09
N SER A 31 -20.77 9.51 -2.30
CA SER A 31 -21.26 8.21 -1.84
C SER A 31 -21.38 8.09 -0.33
N GLY A 32 -20.68 8.97 0.41
CA GLY A 32 -20.63 8.93 1.87
C GLY A 32 -19.72 7.81 2.42
N ALA A 33 -18.87 7.20 1.57
CA ALA A 33 -17.90 6.22 2.02
C ALA A 33 -17.04 6.78 3.17
N SER A 34 -16.92 6.00 4.24
CA SER A 34 -16.12 6.36 5.41
C SER A 34 -14.62 6.15 5.18
N GLN A 35 -14.28 5.30 4.23
CA GLN A 35 -12.91 5.04 3.81
C GLN A 35 -12.86 4.90 2.29
N THR A 36 -11.75 5.25 1.67
CA THR A 36 -11.49 4.97 0.24
C THR A 36 -10.03 4.65 0.04
N THR A 37 -9.75 3.69 -0.84
CA THR A 37 -8.40 3.29 -1.22
C THR A 37 -8.21 3.49 -2.71
N PHE A 38 -7.14 4.19 -3.11
CA PHE A 38 -6.81 4.45 -4.50
C PHE A 38 -5.57 3.66 -4.91
N TYR A 39 -5.76 2.61 -5.69
CA TYR A 39 -4.68 1.79 -6.22
C TYR A 39 -4.23 2.25 -7.60
N PRO A 40 -2.93 2.43 -7.86
CA PRO A 40 -2.47 2.63 -9.23
C PRO A 40 -2.73 1.35 -10.05
N LEU A 41 -3.04 1.51 -11.34
CA LEU A 41 -3.22 0.36 -12.23
C LEU A 41 -1.90 -0.40 -12.39
N MET A 42 -1.76 -1.48 -11.64
CA MET A 42 -0.59 -2.34 -11.68
C MET A 42 -0.76 -3.43 -12.74
N ALA A 43 0.20 -3.51 -13.66
CA ALA A 43 0.22 -4.57 -14.67
C ALA A 43 1.42 -5.47 -14.46
N SER A 44 1.20 -6.72 -14.05
CA SER A 44 2.26 -7.72 -14.01
C SER A 44 2.85 -7.94 -15.40
N PRO A 45 4.13 -8.34 -15.52
CA PRO A 45 4.77 -8.59 -16.83
C PRO A 45 4.01 -9.57 -17.71
N SER A 46 3.29 -10.52 -17.12
CA SER A 46 2.47 -11.50 -17.84
C SER A 46 1.20 -10.91 -18.44
N VAL A 47 0.62 -9.88 -17.80
CA VAL A 47 -0.62 -9.23 -18.26
C VAL A 47 -0.38 -7.96 -19.07
N GLN A 48 0.81 -7.34 -18.99
CA GLN A 48 1.13 -6.08 -19.67
C GLN A 48 0.82 -6.11 -21.17
N LYS A 49 1.18 -7.22 -21.85
CA LYS A 49 0.94 -7.37 -23.29
C LYS A 49 -0.55 -7.44 -23.62
N SER A 50 -1.33 -8.14 -22.79
CA SER A 50 -2.77 -8.24 -22.95
C SER A 50 -3.43 -6.90 -22.65
N LEU A 51 -3.07 -6.26 -21.55
CA LEU A 51 -3.57 -4.95 -21.15
C LEU A 51 -3.32 -3.91 -22.23
N ALA A 52 -2.10 -3.85 -22.80
CA ALA A 52 -1.74 -2.93 -23.87
C ALA A 52 -2.55 -3.12 -25.15
N ARG A 53 -3.09 -4.32 -25.39
CA ARG A 53 -3.96 -4.61 -26.56
C ARG A 53 -5.42 -4.25 -26.31
N THR A 54 -5.90 -4.35 -25.08
CA THR A 54 -7.32 -4.19 -24.74
C THR A 54 -7.66 -2.78 -24.29
N VAL A 55 -6.86 -2.20 -23.41
CA VAL A 55 -7.12 -0.89 -22.79
C VAL A 55 -6.04 0.16 -23.08
N GLY A 56 -4.93 -0.23 -23.70
CA GLY A 56 -3.81 0.66 -24.02
C GLY A 56 -2.62 0.54 -23.06
N LYS A 57 -1.57 1.32 -23.32
CA LYS A 57 -0.37 1.33 -22.49
C LYS A 57 -0.55 2.25 -21.30
N VAL A 58 -0.15 1.78 -20.11
CA VAL A 58 -0.13 2.58 -18.88
C VAL A 58 0.97 3.65 -18.99
N ASP A 59 0.63 4.88 -18.67
CA ASP A 59 1.58 5.99 -18.56
C ASP A 59 1.98 6.21 -17.11
N TYR A 60 3.11 5.64 -16.72
CA TYR A 60 3.65 5.76 -15.36
C TYR A 60 4.13 7.18 -15.00
N LYS A 61 4.37 8.06 -16.00
CA LYS A 61 4.73 9.46 -15.72
C LYS A 61 3.53 10.28 -15.27
N ARG A 62 2.35 9.94 -15.78
CA ARG A 62 1.08 10.55 -15.39
C ARG A 62 0.61 10.10 -14.02
N GLU A 63 1.00 8.91 -13.59
CA GLU A 63 0.56 8.28 -12.34
C GLU A 63 0.85 9.16 -11.12
N GLN A 64 2.05 9.74 -11.03
CA GLN A 64 2.40 10.68 -9.96
C GLN A 64 1.45 11.88 -9.94
N ARG A 65 1.17 12.47 -11.10
CA ARG A 65 0.25 13.61 -11.21
C ARG A 65 -1.17 13.26 -10.74
N PHE A 66 -1.64 12.07 -11.08
CA PHE A 66 -2.95 11.58 -10.64
C PHE A 66 -2.99 11.38 -9.12
N TYR A 67 -1.91 10.83 -8.54
CA TYR A 67 -1.81 10.70 -7.09
C TYR A 67 -1.80 12.07 -6.37
N GLU A 68 -1.11 13.07 -6.93
CA GLU A 68 -1.16 14.45 -6.42
C GLU A 68 -2.59 14.99 -6.42
N ILE A 69 -3.35 14.82 -7.51
CA ILE A 69 -4.76 15.24 -7.59
C ILE A 69 -5.61 14.56 -6.52
N ILE A 70 -5.42 13.24 -6.30
CA ILE A 70 -6.14 12.51 -5.26
C ILE A 70 -5.85 13.11 -3.88
N CYS A 71 -4.58 13.35 -3.57
CA CYS A 71 -4.19 13.95 -2.30
C CYS A 71 -4.76 15.37 -2.14
N ASP A 72 -4.64 16.21 -3.17
CA ASP A 72 -5.13 17.59 -3.12
C ASP A 72 -6.64 17.66 -2.85
N LEU A 73 -7.44 16.79 -3.47
CA LEU A 73 -8.89 16.79 -3.33
C LEU A 73 -9.38 16.15 -2.03
N LEU A 74 -8.70 15.13 -1.52
CA LEU A 74 -9.16 14.41 -0.33
C LEU A 74 -8.61 15.00 0.97
N ILE A 75 -7.32 15.32 1.00
CA ILE A 75 -6.59 15.73 2.22
C ILE A 75 -5.97 17.13 2.12
N GLY A 76 -6.13 17.83 1.00
CA GLY A 76 -5.63 19.18 0.79
C GLY A 76 -6.53 20.27 1.35
N GLY A 77 -6.00 21.51 1.34
CA GLY A 77 -6.73 22.72 1.76
C GLY A 77 -6.88 22.88 3.28
N ASP A 78 -7.59 23.95 3.67
CA ASP A 78 -7.76 24.33 5.09
C ASP A 78 -8.79 23.45 5.83
N LYS A 79 -9.62 22.74 5.09
CA LYS A 79 -10.68 21.87 5.63
C LYS A 79 -10.71 20.56 4.85
N PRO A 80 -9.74 19.68 5.08
CA PRO A 80 -9.72 18.39 4.41
C PRO A 80 -10.96 17.56 4.76
N LEU A 81 -11.42 16.75 3.82
CA LEU A 81 -12.54 15.83 4.02
C LEU A 81 -12.08 14.49 4.57
N PHE A 82 -10.84 14.13 4.32
CA PHE A 82 -10.21 12.88 4.72
C PHE A 82 -8.83 13.13 5.35
N GLU A 83 -8.33 12.12 6.01
CA GLU A 83 -6.93 11.99 6.42
C GLU A 83 -6.32 10.72 5.82
N ASN A 84 -5.00 10.62 5.79
CA ASN A 84 -4.36 9.39 5.34
C ASN A 84 -4.46 8.29 6.39
N GLY A 85 -4.96 7.11 6.00
CA GLY A 85 -4.83 5.88 6.77
C GLY A 85 -3.54 5.12 6.39
N SER A 86 -3.20 5.12 5.09
CA SER A 86 -1.93 4.64 4.57
C SER A 86 -1.50 5.49 3.37
N ALA A 87 -0.46 5.09 2.65
CA ALA A 87 -0.05 5.80 1.43
C ALA A 87 -1.19 5.86 0.38
N TRP A 88 -2.07 4.87 0.34
CA TRP A 88 -3.15 4.78 -0.66
C TRP A 88 -4.55 4.82 -0.07
N THR A 89 -4.69 4.73 1.26
CA THR A 89 -5.98 4.73 1.95
C THR A 89 -6.25 6.07 2.62
N PHE A 90 -7.49 6.52 2.51
CA PHE A 90 -7.96 7.79 3.01
C PHE A 90 -9.21 7.56 3.87
N ASN A 91 -9.16 8.00 5.12
CA ASN A 91 -10.23 7.88 6.12
C ASN A 91 -11.01 9.18 6.21
N ARG A 92 -12.33 9.13 6.09
CA ARG A 92 -13.18 10.32 6.17
C ARG A 92 -13.20 10.84 7.60
N LEU A 93 -12.90 12.13 7.75
CA LEU A 93 -12.96 12.81 9.04
C LEU A 93 -14.39 12.88 9.58
N GLY A 94 -14.55 12.78 10.90
CA GLY A 94 -15.86 12.80 11.56
C GLY A 94 -16.68 11.50 11.43
N THR A 95 -16.06 10.43 10.91
CA THR A 95 -16.63 9.07 10.91
C THR A 95 -15.82 8.17 11.81
N GLY A 96 -16.36 7.01 12.19
CA GLY A 96 -15.60 6.01 12.97
C GLY A 96 -14.43 5.35 12.22
N ALA A 97 -14.11 5.83 11.01
CA ALA A 97 -12.98 5.35 10.22
C ALA A 97 -11.68 6.16 10.46
N ALA A 98 -11.77 7.29 11.18
CA ALA A 98 -10.64 8.16 11.47
C ALA A 98 -10.31 8.15 12.97
N GLY A 99 -9.05 8.38 13.33
CA GLY A 99 -8.54 8.41 14.71
C GLY A 99 -8.00 7.06 15.22
N ASP A 100 -7.71 6.98 16.50
CA ASP A 100 -7.03 5.81 17.14
C ASP A 100 -7.85 4.51 17.08
N ASP A 101 -9.18 4.61 16.93
CA ASP A 101 -10.09 3.47 16.76
C ASP A 101 -10.43 3.22 15.28
N ALA A 102 -9.67 3.81 14.35
CA ALA A 102 -9.89 3.63 12.92
C ALA A 102 -9.81 2.15 12.53
N MET A 103 -10.64 1.75 11.55
CA MET A 103 -10.55 0.42 10.98
C MET A 103 -9.14 0.19 10.44
N ILE A 104 -8.57 -0.94 10.86
CA ILE A 104 -7.27 -1.39 10.37
C ILE A 104 -7.38 -1.53 8.85
N ASP A 105 -6.47 -0.88 8.13
CA ASP A 105 -6.30 -1.06 6.70
C ASP A 105 -6.02 -2.54 6.39
N GLU A 106 -6.44 -3.02 5.22
CA GLU A 106 -6.18 -4.37 4.72
C GLU A 106 -4.69 -4.75 4.75
N TYR A 107 -3.83 -3.75 4.63
CA TYR A 107 -2.40 -3.91 4.72
C TYR A 107 -1.98 -3.87 6.18
N VAL A 108 -1.65 -5.03 6.69
CA VAL A 108 -1.27 -5.27 8.07
C VAL A 108 0.15 -4.75 8.30
N VAL A 109 0.34 -3.46 8.11
CA VAL A 109 1.65 -2.78 8.16
C VAL A 109 2.27 -2.78 9.55
N ASP A 110 1.44 -2.94 10.59
CA ASP A 110 1.88 -2.94 11.98
C ASP A 110 2.28 -4.31 12.50
N TYR A 111 1.95 -5.40 11.77
CA TYR A 111 2.30 -6.73 12.19
C TYR A 111 3.58 -7.21 11.52
N GLU A 112 4.45 -7.81 12.33
CA GLU A 112 5.68 -8.40 11.82
C GLU A 112 5.43 -9.64 10.98
N GLU A 113 4.44 -10.44 11.39
CA GLU A 113 4.09 -11.71 10.80
C GLU A 113 2.58 -11.82 10.62
N TYR A 114 2.14 -12.41 9.53
CA TYR A 114 0.73 -12.64 9.25
C TYR A 114 0.50 -13.90 8.41
N PRO A 115 -0.51 -14.70 8.74
CA PRO A 115 -0.97 -15.79 7.89
C PRO A 115 -2.02 -15.30 6.90
N ALA A 116 -2.04 -15.88 5.71
CA ALA A 116 -3.09 -15.66 4.73
C ALA A 116 -3.88 -16.95 4.42
N ILE A 117 -5.18 -16.78 4.22
CA ILE A 117 -6.11 -17.83 3.81
C ILE A 117 -6.63 -17.50 2.42
N GLY A 118 -6.85 -18.54 1.61
CA GLY A 118 -7.43 -18.37 0.27
C GLY A 118 -6.43 -18.50 -0.87
N SER A 119 -6.98 -18.58 -2.07
CA SER A 119 -6.23 -18.57 -3.33
C SER A 119 -5.53 -17.22 -3.50
N GLY A 120 -4.25 -17.22 -3.88
CA GLY A 120 -3.44 -16.01 -4.03
C GLY A 120 -3.01 -15.36 -2.71
N GLY A 121 -3.38 -15.92 -1.55
CA GLY A 121 -2.98 -15.40 -0.26
C GLY A 121 -1.47 -15.42 -0.06
N ILE A 122 -0.94 -14.36 0.56
CA ILE A 122 0.48 -14.21 0.86
C ILE A 122 0.65 -14.24 2.38
N THR A 123 1.42 -15.20 2.86
CA THR A 123 1.77 -15.37 4.28
C THR A 123 3.20 -14.95 4.51
N TYR A 124 3.46 -14.18 5.56
CA TYR A 124 4.82 -13.89 6.03
C TYR A 124 4.98 -14.39 7.45
N LEU A 125 5.75 -15.48 7.61
CA LEU A 125 6.00 -16.15 8.89
C LEU A 125 7.43 -16.71 8.96
N GLY A 126 8.08 -16.57 10.12
CA GLY A 126 9.41 -17.15 10.38
C GLY A 126 10.44 -16.74 9.34
N GLU A 127 10.50 -15.47 9.00
CA GLU A 127 11.43 -14.93 8.00
C GLU A 127 11.18 -15.45 6.56
N ASN A 128 10.04 -16.09 6.31
CA ASN A 128 9.70 -16.63 5.00
C ASN A 128 8.39 -16.05 4.50
N MET A 129 8.36 -15.72 3.22
CA MET A 129 7.14 -15.41 2.50
C MET A 129 6.66 -16.65 1.76
N TYR A 130 5.41 -16.98 1.95
CA TYR A 130 4.74 -18.09 1.26
C TYR A 130 3.60 -17.53 0.41
N VAL A 131 3.45 -18.06 -0.78
CA VAL A 131 2.40 -17.65 -1.71
C VAL A 131 1.55 -18.86 -2.04
N ASN A 132 0.24 -18.76 -1.79
CA ASN A 132 -0.72 -19.77 -2.22
C ASN A 132 -0.94 -19.68 -3.72
N THR A 133 -1.37 -20.80 -4.33
CA THR A 133 -1.73 -20.79 -5.76
C THR A 133 -2.82 -19.76 -6.07
N PHE A 134 -2.69 -19.06 -7.19
CA PHE A 134 -3.73 -18.13 -7.69
C PHE A 134 -4.89 -18.86 -8.38
N SER A 135 -4.78 -20.16 -8.62
CA SER A 135 -5.86 -20.97 -9.19
C SER A 135 -6.80 -21.43 -8.07
N VAL A 136 -8.05 -20.97 -8.09
CA VAL A 136 -9.09 -21.39 -7.14
C VAL A 136 -9.29 -22.90 -7.18
N THR A 137 -9.28 -23.52 -8.37
CA THR A 137 -9.42 -24.98 -8.53
C THR A 137 -8.28 -25.72 -7.83
N GLN A 138 -7.02 -25.35 -8.10
CA GLN A 138 -5.87 -25.99 -7.45
C GLN A 138 -5.83 -25.73 -5.93
N TYR A 139 -6.29 -24.57 -5.50
CA TYR A 139 -6.43 -24.26 -4.09
C TYR A 139 -7.41 -25.23 -3.42
N ASN A 140 -8.62 -25.36 -3.96
CA ASN A 140 -9.64 -26.26 -3.43
C ASN A 140 -9.17 -27.72 -3.42
N GLU A 141 -8.60 -28.22 -4.51
CA GLU A 141 -8.04 -29.59 -4.59
C GLU A 141 -6.96 -29.84 -3.52
N ALA A 142 -6.09 -28.86 -3.26
CA ALA A 142 -5.06 -28.97 -2.22
C ALA A 142 -5.71 -29.07 -0.83
N ILE A 143 -6.63 -28.16 -0.50
CA ILE A 143 -7.30 -28.13 0.81
C ILE A 143 -8.14 -29.37 1.04
N GLU A 144 -8.94 -29.80 0.06
CA GLU A 144 -9.76 -31.02 0.15
C GLU A 144 -8.92 -32.29 0.35
N SER A 145 -7.69 -32.30 -0.17
CA SER A 145 -6.71 -33.39 0.04
C SER A 145 -5.88 -33.24 1.32
N GLY A 146 -6.20 -32.27 2.21
CA GLY A 146 -5.49 -32.03 3.47
C GLY A 146 -4.09 -31.44 3.29
N ARG A 147 -3.80 -30.80 2.16
CA ARG A 147 -2.50 -30.18 1.85
C ARG A 147 -2.62 -28.66 1.81
N MET A 148 -1.52 -27.98 2.10
CA MET A 148 -1.43 -26.54 1.85
C MET A 148 -1.24 -26.27 0.34
N SER A 149 -1.82 -25.17 -0.14
CA SER A 149 -1.79 -24.78 -1.54
C SER A 149 -0.58 -23.90 -1.92
N ILE A 150 0.49 -24.00 -1.17
CA ILE A 150 1.69 -23.16 -1.36
C ILE A 150 2.34 -23.48 -2.70
N MET A 151 2.41 -22.47 -3.57
CA MET A 151 3.09 -22.55 -4.88
C MET A 151 4.50 -21.94 -4.86
N GLY A 152 4.80 -21.10 -3.88
CA GLY A 152 6.09 -20.44 -3.77
C GLY A 152 6.48 -20.16 -2.33
N LYS A 153 7.79 -20.21 -2.06
CA LYS A 153 8.41 -19.83 -0.79
C LYS A 153 9.67 -19.02 -1.07
N THR A 154 9.83 -17.91 -0.37
CA THR A 154 11.05 -17.08 -0.39
C THR A 154 11.51 -16.86 1.04
N HIS A 155 12.78 -17.16 1.31
CA HIS A 155 13.42 -16.80 2.58
C HIS A 155 13.98 -15.38 2.49
N PHE A 156 13.68 -14.55 3.48
CA PHE A 156 14.19 -13.19 3.60
C PHE A 156 15.44 -13.19 4.49
N ALA A 157 16.58 -12.91 3.88
CA ALA A 157 17.78 -12.59 4.64
C ALA A 157 17.59 -11.31 5.46
N LYS A 158 18.44 -11.08 6.45
CA LYS A 158 18.33 -9.92 7.36
C LYS A 158 18.12 -8.59 6.62
N ARG A 159 18.86 -8.36 5.51
CA ARG A 159 18.72 -7.12 4.73
C ARG A 159 17.38 -7.03 4.01
N ASP A 160 16.85 -8.16 3.53
CA ASP A 160 15.55 -8.19 2.86
C ASP A 160 14.42 -7.91 3.87
N ARG A 161 14.55 -8.41 5.10
CA ARG A 161 13.63 -8.11 6.21
C ARG A 161 13.67 -6.62 6.60
N MET A 162 14.87 -6.01 6.63
CA MET A 162 15.00 -4.57 6.85
C MET A 162 14.29 -3.77 5.76
N ARG A 163 14.45 -4.15 4.48
CA ARG A 163 13.78 -3.50 3.35
C ARG A 163 12.27 -3.67 3.42
N TYR A 164 11.83 -4.88 3.75
CA TYR A 164 10.42 -5.17 3.91
C TYR A 164 9.80 -4.33 5.03
N ARG A 165 10.42 -4.29 6.22
CA ARG A 165 10.00 -3.44 7.33
C ARG A 165 10.00 -1.96 6.94
N PHE A 166 11.05 -1.48 6.31
CA PHE A 166 11.17 -0.11 5.83
C PHE A 166 10.03 0.26 4.89
N MET A 167 9.77 -0.57 3.89
CA MET A 167 8.69 -0.36 2.93
C MET A 167 7.31 -0.38 3.60
N MET A 168 7.01 -1.40 4.40
CA MET A 168 5.70 -1.59 5.01
C MET A 168 5.36 -0.49 6.03
N GLN A 169 6.30 -0.13 6.89
CA GLN A 169 6.08 0.95 7.86
C GLN A 169 5.93 2.32 7.19
N LEU A 170 6.71 2.61 6.15
CA LEU A 170 6.55 3.84 5.39
C LEU A 170 5.26 3.85 4.56
N PHE A 171 4.81 2.70 4.07
CA PHE A 171 3.49 2.58 3.48
C PHE A 171 2.38 2.91 4.50
N GLY A 172 2.55 2.48 5.76
CA GLY A 172 1.75 2.90 6.92
C GLY A 172 2.10 4.30 7.45
N LEU A 173 2.76 5.14 6.62
CA LEU A 173 3.09 6.55 6.81
C LEU A 173 4.22 6.86 7.79
N ARG A 174 4.62 5.94 8.67
CA ARG A 174 5.60 6.20 9.73
C ARG A 174 6.50 5.00 9.97
N LEU A 175 7.81 5.23 10.01
CA LEU A 175 8.79 4.24 10.47
C LEU A 175 9.31 4.63 11.85
N ASP A 176 9.17 3.74 12.82
CA ASP A 176 9.75 3.87 14.16
C ASP A 176 11.21 3.42 14.15
N LYS A 177 12.15 4.36 14.32
CA LYS A 177 13.59 4.08 14.28
C LYS A 177 14.09 3.33 15.51
N LYS A 178 13.43 3.52 16.65
CA LYS A 178 13.79 2.81 17.88
C LYS A 178 13.44 1.34 17.75
N GLN A 179 12.20 1.04 17.34
CA GLN A 179 11.76 -0.33 17.09
C GLN A 179 12.61 -1.00 16.01
N PHE A 180 12.87 -0.31 14.90
CA PHE A 180 13.75 -0.83 13.85
C PHE A 180 15.15 -1.21 14.37
N LYS A 181 15.73 -0.37 15.24
CA LYS A 181 17.04 -0.63 15.85
C LYS A 181 17.01 -1.80 16.81
N GLU A 182 15.94 -1.96 17.60
CA GLU A 182 15.74 -3.09 18.51
C GLU A 182 15.65 -4.41 17.72
N ASP A 183 14.84 -4.44 16.66
CA ASP A 183 14.61 -5.63 15.84
C ASP A 183 15.84 -6.07 15.02
N PHE A 184 16.58 -5.10 14.50
CA PHE A 184 17.69 -5.39 13.59
C PHE A 184 19.09 -5.16 14.17
N GLY A 185 19.22 -4.60 15.38
CA GLY A 185 20.51 -4.34 16.03
C GLY A 185 21.34 -3.24 15.36
N CYS A 186 20.74 -2.42 14.49
CA CYS A 186 21.39 -1.26 13.86
C CYS A 186 20.35 -0.22 13.45
N SER A 187 20.78 1.05 13.28
CA SER A 187 19.88 2.09 12.77
C SER A 187 19.50 1.83 11.30
N VAL A 188 18.39 2.42 10.86
CA VAL A 188 17.93 2.31 9.47
C VAL A 188 18.97 2.84 8.47
N GLU A 189 19.65 3.93 8.80
CA GLU A 189 20.69 4.55 7.97
C GLU A 189 21.88 3.60 7.77
N ARG A 190 22.25 2.85 8.80
CA ARG A 190 23.34 1.87 8.73
C ARG A 190 22.91 0.58 8.03
N GLY A 191 21.67 0.14 8.27
CA GLY A 191 21.14 -1.09 7.67
C GLY A 191 20.81 -0.95 6.18
N LEU A 192 20.31 0.23 5.79
CA LEU A 192 19.78 0.54 4.45
C LEU A 192 20.37 1.84 3.87
N PRO A 193 21.71 1.99 3.77
CA PRO A 193 22.32 3.26 3.39
C PRO A 193 21.97 3.71 1.97
N ALA A 194 21.83 2.79 1.02
CA ALA A 194 21.49 3.11 -0.36
C ALA A 194 20.04 3.55 -0.49
N GLU A 195 19.11 2.86 0.18
CA GLU A 195 17.69 3.17 0.23
C GLU A 195 17.46 4.54 0.88
N MET A 196 18.12 4.80 2.00
CA MET A 196 18.06 6.10 2.69
C MET A 196 18.62 7.24 1.85
N ALA A 197 19.77 7.03 1.18
CA ALA A 197 20.35 8.02 0.29
C ALA A 197 19.43 8.34 -0.90
N PHE A 198 18.82 7.32 -1.51
CA PHE A 198 17.86 7.48 -2.59
C PHE A 198 16.65 8.29 -2.15
N MET A 199 15.99 7.90 -1.07
CA MET A 199 14.80 8.57 -0.56
C MET A 199 15.08 10.02 -0.15
N THR A 200 16.25 10.28 0.45
CA THR A 200 16.71 11.64 0.79
C THR A 200 16.89 12.48 -0.47
N ALA A 201 17.62 11.97 -1.47
CA ALA A 201 17.88 12.67 -2.73
C ALA A 201 16.58 12.94 -3.52
N ALA A 202 15.59 12.04 -3.40
CA ALA A 202 14.28 12.19 -4.02
C ALA A 202 13.38 13.21 -3.29
N GLY A 203 13.77 13.69 -2.09
CA GLY A 203 12.94 14.58 -1.27
C GLY A 203 11.71 13.88 -0.69
N ALA A 204 11.86 12.58 -0.38
CA ALA A 204 10.76 11.73 0.06
C ALA A 204 10.37 11.92 1.53
N PHE A 205 11.28 12.40 2.37
CA PHE A 205 11.06 12.52 3.81
C PHE A 205 10.48 13.88 4.19
N ALA A 206 9.34 13.87 4.87
CA ALA A 206 8.79 15.03 5.56
C ALA A 206 9.48 15.24 6.92
N THR A 207 9.65 14.14 7.67
CA THR A 207 10.40 14.08 8.93
C THR A 207 11.44 12.97 8.83
N ASN A 208 12.64 13.24 9.31
CA ASN A 208 13.70 12.26 9.52
C ASN A 208 14.53 12.71 10.71
N ASN A 209 14.09 12.37 11.91
CA ASN A 209 14.73 12.70 13.17
C ASN A 209 15.26 11.44 13.88
N ASP A 210 15.60 11.52 15.16
CA ASP A 210 16.15 10.38 15.92
C ASP A 210 15.08 9.32 16.27
N GLU A 211 13.79 9.69 16.22
CA GLU A 211 12.68 8.83 16.63
C GLU A 211 12.00 8.17 15.43
N GLU A 212 11.75 8.95 14.36
CA GLU A 212 10.90 8.50 13.28
C GLU A 212 11.30 9.03 11.89
N ILE A 213 10.76 8.37 10.89
CA ILE A 213 10.69 8.85 9.51
C ILE A 213 9.23 8.90 9.08
N THR A 214 8.82 10.06 8.49
CA THR A 214 7.54 10.21 7.81
C THR A 214 7.75 10.69 6.37
N LEU A 215 6.74 10.52 5.50
CA LEU A 215 6.88 10.79 4.08
C LEU A 215 6.16 12.08 3.65
N THR A 216 6.78 12.79 2.70
CA THR A 216 6.08 13.80 1.90
C THR A 216 5.03 13.15 0.98
N PRO A 217 4.06 13.88 0.40
CA PRO A 217 3.18 13.35 -0.64
C PRO A 217 3.94 12.66 -1.77
N LYS A 218 5.06 13.27 -2.21
CA LYS A 218 5.96 12.66 -3.20
C LYS A 218 6.59 11.36 -2.70
N GLY A 219 7.00 11.32 -1.43
CA GLY A 219 7.60 10.14 -0.81
C GLY A 219 6.62 8.98 -0.68
N ARG A 220 5.34 9.25 -0.46
CA ARG A 220 4.28 8.24 -0.42
C ARG A 220 3.99 7.59 -1.78
N TYR A 221 4.26 8.33 -2.84
CA TYR A 221 4.14 7.82 -4.21
C TYR A 221 5.35 6.96 -4.63
N LEU A 222 6.56 7.25 -4.13
CA LEU A 222 7.81 6.56 -4.49
C LEU A 222 7.93 5.15 -3.90
#